data_51cfa2431fc832f70a543eb6d5f567ce
#
_entry.id   51cfa2431fc832f70a543eb6d5f567ce
#
_cell.length_a   1.000
_cell.length_b   1.000
_cell.length_c   1.000
_cell.angle_alpha   90.00
_cell.angle_beta   90.00
_cell.angle_gamma   90.00
#
_symmetry.space_group_name_H-M   'P 1'
#
loop_
_entity.id
_entity.type
_entity.pdbx_description
1 polymer ?
#
loop_
_entity_poly.entity_id
_entity_poly.type
_entity_poly.pdbx_seq_one_letter_code
_entity_poly.pdbx_strand_id
1 'polypeptide(L)'
;MKFWYHVCFVLARAALFFWHPVLRVSGLENLPLGAAVLCANHSSGADAMWVLLALRQPEMLRIMAKSELRRVPFVGWVMEKFHIIFVHRGEHDTQAVEQAMDAVRSGEKLLMFPEGTRCNGDKHVRTKTGAVRIAAATGAPVVPIFVTRNKTPFCPIDVIVGRPREVACTADAPHERMQEEADEILRTIYRMGGDSYADHIGENSGVLLRS
;
A
#
# COMPACT_ATOMS: atom_id res chain seq x y z
N MET A 1 21.64 8.01 -9.43
CA MET A 1 20.42 7.22 -9.09
C MET A 1 19.14 7.82 -9.68
N LYS A 2 18.89 9.13 -9.56
CA LYS A 2 17.68 9.81 -10.09
C LYS A 2 17.41 9.59 -11.58
N PHE A 3 18.44 9.53 -12.43
CA PHE A 3 18.27 9.35 -13.87
C PHE A 3 17.60 8.02 -14.24
N TRP A 4 18.10 6.89 -13.76
CA TRP A 4 17.54 5.57 -14.05
C TRP A 4 16.13 5.40 -13.50
N TYR A 5 15.86 6.01 -12.36
CA TYR A 5 14.52 6.06 -11.79
C TYR A 5 13.54 6.73 -12.76
N HIS A 6 13.89 7.91 -13.29
CA HIS A 6 13.06 8.63 -14.25
C HIS A 6 12.88 7.83 -15.57
N VAL A 7 13.94 7.19 -16.06
CA VAL A 7 13.84 6.34 -17.25
C VAL A 7 12.85 5.18 -17.02
N CYS A 8 13.00 4.45 -15.92
CA CYS A 8 12.10 3.35 -15.59
C CYS A 8 10.65 3.85 -15.39
N PHE A 9 10.47 5.02 -14.76
CA PHE A 9 9.17 5.63 -14.55
C PHE A 9 8.49 5.99 -15.88
N VAL A 10 9.21 6.61 -16.81
CA VAL A 10 8.68 6.97 -18.13
C VAL A 10 8.33 5.72 -18.93
N LEU A 11 9.20 4.70 -18.94
CA LEU A 11 8.93 3.45 -19.63
C LEU A 11 7.73 2.70 -19.06
N ALA A 12 7.61 2.63 -17.73
CA ALA A 12 6.46 2.04 -17.05
C ALA A 12 5.16 2.80 -17.35
N ARG A 13 5.23 4.14 -17.35
CA ARG A 13 4.09 4.99 -17.74
C ARG A 13 3.67 4.73 -19.19
N ALA A 14 4.63 4.65 -20.12
CA ALA A 14 4.34 4.36 -21.51
C ALA A 14 3.69 2.98 -21.68
N ALA A 15 4.26 1.93 -21.07
CA ALA A 15 3.71 0.59 -21.13
C ALA A 15 2.29 0.51 -20.54
N LEU A 16 2.07 1.13 -19.39
CA LEU A 16 0.75 1.16 -18.75
C LEU A 16 -0.24 2.02 -19.53
N PHE A 17 0.20 3.07 -20.22
CA PHE A 17 -0.65 3.89 -21.08
C PHE A 17 -1.24 3.09 -22.24
N PHE A 18 -0.48 2.22 -22.87
CA PHE A 18 -0.99 1.36 -23.95
C PHE A 18 -2.04 0.35 -23.43
N TRP A 19 -1.94 -0.04 -22.17
CA TRP A 19 -2.87 -1.01 -21.57
C TRP A 19 -4.09 -0.34 -20.93
N HIS A 20 -3.87 0.83 -20.31
CA HIS A 20 -4.89 1.65 -19.63
C HIS A 20 -4.62 3.13 -19.91
N PRO A 21 -5.18 3.69 -21.00
CA PRO A 21 -4.87 5.06 -21.44
C PRO A 21 -5.40 6.14 -20.49
N VAL A 22 -6.37 5.82 -19.65
CA VAL A 22 -7.01 6.80 -18.76
C VAL A 22 -6.67 6.47 -17.31
N LEU A 23 -5.93 7.37 -16.67
CA LEU A 23 -5.69 7.40 -15.22
C LEU A 23 -6.43 8.62 -14.64
N ARG A 24 -7.42 8.37 -13.78
CA ARG A 24 -8.13 9.39 -13.03
C ARG A 24 -7.61 9.43 -11.61
N VAL A 25 -7.29 10.61 -11.12
CA VAL A 25 -6.76 10.79 -9.78
C VAL A 25 -7.62 11.82 -9.06
N SER A 26 -8.04 11.51 -7.85
CA SER A 26 -8.79 12.41 -6.98
C SER A 26 -8.24 12.41 -5.56
N GLY A 27 -8.45 13.50 -4.82
CA GLY A 27 -8.03 13.63 -3.44
C GLY A 27 -6.52 13.86 -3.25
N LEU A 28 -5.76 14.25 -4.28
CA LEU A 28 -4.31 14.52 -4.14
C LEU A 28 -4.01 15.61 -3.11
N GLU A 29 -4.92 16.53 -2.89
CA GLU A 29 -4.86 17.57 -1.86
C GLU A 29 -4.83 17.01 -0.44
N ASN A 30 -5.25 15.77 -0.25
CA ASN A 30 -5.20 15.07 1.03
C ASN A 30 -3.80 14.51 1.37
N LEU A 31 -2.88 14.52 0.38
CA LEU A 31 -1.55 13.94 0.60
C LEU A 31 -0.71 14.88 1.47
N PRO A 32 -0.24 14.45 2.66
CA PRO A 32 0.63 15.27 3.49
C PRO A 32 1.93 15.65 2.80
N LEU A 33 2.47 16.82 3.08
CA LEU A 33 3.78 17.24 2.59
C LEU A 33 4.91 16.40 3.18
N GLY A 34 4.77 15.96 4.44
CA GLY A 34 5.77 15.16 5.17
C GLY A 34 5.54 13.66 5.08
N ALA A 35 6.04 12.98 6.12
CA ALA A 35 5.91 11.54 6.30
C ALA A 35 4.46 11.09 6.34
N ALA A 36 4.18 9.93 5.79
CA ALA A 36 2.90 9.26 5.89
C ALA A 36 3.02 7.76 5.60
N VAL A 37 2.13 6.95 6.17
CA VAL A 37 1.94 5.56 5.80
C VAL A 37 0.77 5.48 4.82
N LEU A 38 1.06 5.23 3.56
CA LEU A 38 0.06 5.11 2.50
C LEU A 38 -0.43 3.67 2.46
N CYS A 39 -1.72 3.46 2.71
CA CYS A 39 -2.34 2.13 2.69
C CYS A 39 -3.21 2.00 1.45
N ALA A 40 -2.89 1.07 0.55
CA ALA A 40 -3.66 0.84 -0.66
C ALA A 40 -4.22 -0.59 -0.73
N ASN A 41 -5.35 -0.79 -1.41
CA ASN A 41 -5.81 -2.13 -1.77
C ASN A 41 -4.90 -2.76 -2.84
N HIS A 42 -4.86 -4.09 -2.88
CA HIS A 42 -3.94 -4.83 -3.74
C HIS A 42 -4.65 -5.89 -4.58
N SER A 43 -4.90 -5.60 -5.83
CA SER A 43 -5.53 -6.51 -6.78
C SER A 43 -4.60 -6.97 -7.92
N SER A 44 -3.53 -6.20 -8.17
CA SER A 44 -2.62 -6.43 -9.30
C SER A 44 -1.17 -6.13 -8.93
N GLY A 45 -0.21 -6.77 -9.58
CA GLY A 45 1.21 -6.42 -9.44
C GLY A 45 1.55 -4.98 -9.88
N ALA A 46 0.68 -4.35 -10.64
CA ALA A 46 0.86 -2.97 -11.12
C ALA A 46 0.31 -1.91 -10.14
N ASP A 47 -0.36 -2.28 -9.04
CA ASP A 47 -1.01 -1.30 -8.14
C ASP A 47 -0.02 -0.29 -7.57
N ALA A 48 1.15 -0.75 -7.14
CA ALA A 48 2.20 0.15 -6.65
C ALA A 48 2.61 1.18 -7.71
N MET A 49 2.67 0.76 -8.97
CA MET A 49 3.00 1.66 -10.08
C MET A 49 1.88 2.66 -10.34
N TRP A 50 0.61 2.24 -10.26
CA TRP A 50 -0.53 3.15 -10.40
C TRP A 50 -0.54 4.21 -9.30
N VAL A 51 -0.28 3.82 -8.04
CA VAL A 51 -0.13 4.78 -6.93
C VAL A 51 1.03 5.73 -7.20
N LEU A 52 2.19 5.21 -7.61
CA LEU A 52 3.37 6.02 -7.91
C LEU A 52 3.09 7.05 -9.02
N LEU A 53 2.42 6.64 -10.10
CA LEU A 53 2.03 7.52 -11.20
C LEU A 53 1.02 8.58 -10.77
N ALA A 54 0.06 8.21 -9.92
CA ALA A 54 -0.97 9.10 -9.40
C ALA A 54 -0.39 10.19 -8.51
N LEU A 55 0.50 9.83 -7.59
CA LEU A 55 1.06 10.75 -6.61
C LEU A 55 2.06 11.74 -7.22
N ARG A 56 2.60 11.49 -8.40
CA ARG A 56 3.56 12.36 -9.09
C ARG A 56 4.80 12.75 -8.25
N GLN A 57 5.06 12.02 -7.16
CA GLN A 57 6.15 12.26 -6.21
C GLN A 57 7.00 10.99 -6.01
N PRO A 58 7.66 10.50 -7.07
CA PRO A 58 8.35 9.23 -7.01
C PRO A 58 9.54 9.20 -6.05
N GLU A 59 10.21 10.33 -5.85
CA GLU A 59 11.48 10.39 -5.10
C GLU A 59 11.33 10.20 -3.59
N MET A 60 10.13 10.36 -3.05
CA MET A 60 9.85 10.30 -1.60
C MET A 60 8.97 9.10 -1.21
N LEU A 61 8.79 8.14 -2.11
CA LEU A 61 7.94 6.97 -1.85
C LEU A 61 8.79 5.71 -1.63
N ARG A 62 8.71 5.16 -0.43
CA ARG A 62 9.18 3.81 -0.12
C ARG A 62 8.06 2.81 -0.32
N ILE A 63 8.36 1.65 -0.84
CA ILE A 63 7.38 0.59 -1.07
C ILE A 63 7.87 -0.68 -0.39
N MET A 64 7.01 -1.33 0.39
CA MET A 64 7.31 -2.65 0.93
C MET A 64 6.86 -3.74 -0.05
N ALA A 65 7.76 -4.67 -0.37
CA ALA A 65 7.48 -5.75 -1.30
C ALA A 65 8.11 -7.07 -0.85
N LYS A 66 7.56 -8.17 -1.36
CA LYS A 66 8.01 -9.53 -1.07
C LYS A 66 9.44 -9.77 -1.56
N SER A 67 10.31 -10.33 -0.70
CA SER A 67 11.74 -10.56 -1.00
C SER A 67 11.97 -11.46 -2.22
N GLU A 68 11.07 -12.40 -2.50
CA GLU A 68 11.19 -13.30 -3.66
C GLU A 68 11.11 -12.57 -4.99
N LEU A 69 10.48 -11.38 -5.04
CA LEU A 69 10.44 -10.55 -6.26
C LEU A 69 11.84 -10.07 -6.67
N ARG A 70 12.78 -9.98 -5.73
CA ARG A 70 14.18 -9.63 -6.00
C ARG A 70 14.85 -10.65 -6.94
N ARG A 71 14.41 -11.93 -6.88
CA ARG A 71 14.98 -13.01 -7.71
C ARG A 71 14.44 -13.05 -9.13
N VAL A 72 13.37 -12.29 -9.42
CA VAL A 72 12.80 -12.24 -10.78
C VAL A 72 13.70 -11.34 -11.65
N PRO A 73 14.30 -11.88 -12.72
CA PRO A 73 15.14 -11.09 -13.64
C PRO A 73 14.43 -9.82 -14.09
N PHE A 74 15.16 -8.72 -14.26
CA PHE A 74 14.65 -7.40 -14.61
C PHE A 74 13.77 -6.75 -13.54
N VAL A 75 12.78 -7.47 -12.96
CA VAL A 75 11.92 -6.94 -11.89
C VAL A 75 12.75 -6.57 -10.67
N GLY A 76 13.60 -7.49 -10.18
CA GLY A 76 14.49 -7.24 -9.04
C GLY A 76 15.41 -6.05 -9.28
N TRP A 77 16.02 -5.97 -10.47
CA TRP A 77 16.86 -4.83 -10.84
C TRP A 77 16.11 -3.50 -10.84
N VAL A 78 14.89 -3.46 -11.39
CA VAL A 78 14.03 -2.27 -11.36
C VAL A 78 13.69 -1.91 -9.91
N MET A 79 13.25 -2.88 -9.11
CA MET A 79 12.83 -2.67 -7.71
C MET A 79 13.97 -2.11 -6.85
N GLU A 80 15.22 -2.53 -7.08
CA GLU A 80 16.39 -1.96 -6.39
C GLU A 80 16.60 -0.47 -6.69
N LYS A 81 16.22 -0.01 -7.89
CA LYS A 81 16.28 1.41 -8.27
C LYS A 81 15.15 2.25 -7.66
N PHE A 82 14.06 1.61 -7.23
CA PHE A 82 12.89 2.26 -6.64
C PHE A 82 12.90 2.28 -5.10
N HIS A 83 14.05 2.05 -4.45
CA HIS A 83 14.16 2.08 -2.99
C HIS A 83 13.14 1.17 -2.27
N ILE A 84 12.91 -0.02 -2.82
CA ILE A 84 11.99 -1.00 -2.26
C ILE A 84 12.57 -1.60 -0.98
N ILE A 85 11.74 -1.70 0.05
CA ILE A 85 12.04 -2.43 1.27
C ILE A 85 11.54 -3.86 1.09
N PHE A 86 12.46 -4.82 1.01
CA PHE A 86 12.11 -6.22 0.83
C PHE A 86 11.78 -6.88 2.16
N VAL A 87 10.67 -7.61 2.20
CA VAL A 87 10.15 -8.29 3.40
C VAL A 87 10.12 -9.80 3.18
N HIS A 88 10.66 -10.55 4.14
CA HIS A 88 10.50 -12.00 4.22
C HIS A 88 9.17 -12.33 4.88
N ARG A 89 8.20 -12.85 4.10
CA ARG A 89 6.89 -13.21 4.62
C ARG A 89 6.95 -14.52 5.38
N GLY A 90 6.23 -14.59 6.52
CA GLY A 90 6.21 -15.78 7.38
C GLY A 90 7.20 -15.72 8.53
N GLU A 91 8.15 -14.82 8.50
CA GLU A 91 9.08 -14.52 9.59
C GLU A 91 8.75 -13.16 10.17
N HIS A 92 9.10 -12.94 11.45
CA HIS A 92 9.09 -11.60 12.03
C HIS A 92 10.31 -10.84 11.48
N ASP A 93 10.18 -10.27 10.26
CA ASP A 93 11.25 -9.50 9.62
C ASP A 93 11.38 -8.12 10.29
N THR A 94 12.01 -8.13 11.47
CA THR A 94 12.25 -6.92 12.28
C THR A 94 13.07 -5.89 11.51
N GLN A 95 14.03 -6.34 10.70
CA GLN A 95 14.89 -5.46 9.92
C GLN A 95 14.11 -4.68 8.87
N ALA A 96 13.20 -5.32 8.14
CA ALA A 96 12.35 -4.64 7.17
C ALA A 96 11.41 -3.65 7.85
N VAL A 97 10.89 -3.99 9.03
CA VAL A 97 10.04 -3.09 9.81
C VAL A 97 10.83 -1.87 10.32
N GLU A 98 12.05 -2.05 10.81
CA GLU A 98 12.93 -0.96 11.23
C GLU A 98 13.28 -0.04 10.06
N GLN A 99 13.67 -0.58 8.91
CA GLN A 99 13.94 0.20 7.71
C GLN A 99 12.70 1.02 7.28
N ALA A 100 11.51 0.44 7.41
CA ALA A 100 10.27 1.14 7.11
C ALA A 100 10.00 2.29 8.10
N MET A 101 10.20 2.06 9.40
CA MET A 101 10.07 3.11 10.43
C MET A 101 11.09 4.23 10.23
N ASP A 102 12.33 3.89 9.91
CA ASP A 102 13.40 4.88 9.66
C ASP A 102 13.10 5.74 8.44
N ALA A 103 12.59 5.14 7.37
CA ALA A 103 12.12 5.88 6.19
C ALA A 103 11.02 6.88 6.55
N VAL A 104 10.03 6.45 7.33
CA VAL A 104 8.95 7.34 7.79
C VAL A 104 9.49 8.44 8.72
N ARG A 105 10.37 8.12 9.67
CA ARG A 105 10.99 9.12 10.58
C ARG A 105 11.85 10.14 9.83
N SER A 106 12.45 9.75 8.70
CA SER A 106 13.22 10.66 7.84
C SER A 106 12.34 11.57 6.96
N GLY A 107 11.01 11.48 7.08
CA GLY A 107 10.07 12.32 6.34
C GLY A 107 9.57 11.69 5.03
N GLU A 108 9.94 10.45 4.73
CA GLU A 108 9.52 9.77 3.52
C GLU A 108 8.10 9.17 3.66
N LYS A 109 7.44 8.95 2.53
CA LYS A 109 6.16 8.25 2.48
C LYS A 109 6.37 6.77 2.25
N LEU A 110 5.68 5.93 3.01
CA LEU A 110 5.75 4.48 2.94
C LEU A 110 4.47 3.90 2.35
N LEU A 111 4.54 3.24 1.20
CA LEU A 111 3.40 2.53 0.61
C LEU A 111 3.36 1.08 1.07
N MET A 112 2.23 0.70 1.64
CA MET A 112 1.95 -0.66 2.08
C MET A 112 0.59 -1.13 1.56
N PHE A 113 0.48 -2.45 1.43
CA PHE A 113 -0.77 -3.12 1.07
C PHE A 113 -1.23 -3.95 2.27
N PRO A 114 -2.22 -3.48 3.06
CA PRO A 114 -2.63 -4.15 4.31
C PRO A 114 -3.16 -5.57 4.12
N GLU A 115 -3.60 -5.91 2.93
CA GLU A 115 -4.02 -7.28 2.58
C GLU A 115 -2.86 -8.28 2.64
N GLY A 116 -1.63 -7.82 2.48
CA GLY A 116 -0.43 -8.65 2.49
C GLY A 116 -0.30 -9.61 1.30
N THR A 117 -1.31 -9.71 0.44
CA THR A 117 -1.33 -10.51 -0.79
C THR A 117 -2.26 -9.85 -1.81
N ARG A 118 -2.21 -10.30 -3.06
CA ARG A 118 -3.14 -9.82 -4.09
C ARG A 118 -4.52 -10.44 -3.89
N CYS A 119 -5.54 -9.58 -3.75
CA CYS A 119 -6.94 -9.96 -3.62
C CYS A 119 -7.67 -9.75 -4.94
N ASN A 120 -7.81 -10.82 -5.71
CA ASN A 120 -8.62 -10.87 -6.91
C ASN A 120 -9.92 -11.62 -6.60
N GLY A 121 -11.05 -10.91 -6.53
CA GLY A 121 -12.36 -11.51 -6.25
C GLY A 121 -12.63 -11.71 -4.76
N ASP A 122 -13.48 -12.69 -4.42
CA ASP A 122 -14.09 -12.88 -3.09
C ASP A 122 -13.19 -13.57 -2.04
N LYS A 123 -11.87 -13.49 -2.20
CA LYS A 123 -10.98 -14.04 -1.19
C LYS A 123 -10.95 -13.14 0.04
N HIS A 124 -11.57 -13.59 1.11
CA HIS A 124 -11.41 -12.98 2.43
C HIS A 124 -9.95 -13.07 2.87
N VAL A 125 -9.29 -11.93 2.96
CA VAL A 125 -7.91 -11.85 3.42
C VAL A 125 -7.88 -11.15 4.76
N ARG A 126 -7.22 -11.77 5.73
CA ARG A 126 -6.99 -11.13 7.03
C ARG A 126 -6.06 -9.93 6.84
N THR A 127 -6.52 -8.75 7.24
CA THR A 127 -5.76 -7.52 7.20
C THR A 127 -4.49 -7.64 8.04
N LYS A 128 -3.37 -7.15 7.56
CA LYS A 128 -2.10 -7.14 8.29
C LYS A 128 -1.96 -5.85 9.08
N THR A 129 -1.54 -5.97 10.33
CA THR A 129 -1.38 -4.85 11.27
C THR A 129 -0.09 -4.04 11.08
N GLY A 130 0.79 -4.43 10.16
CA GLY A 130 2.11 -3.80 9.98
C GLY A 130 2.05 -2.31 9.71
N ALA A 131 1.11 -1.84 8.89
CA ALA A 131 0.94 -0.41 8.62
C ALA A 131 0.51 0.38 9.86
N VAL A 132 -0.41 -0.17 10.65
CA VAL A 132 -0.86 0.42 11.91
C VAL A 132 0.28 0.50 12.92
N ARG A 133 1.07 -0.58 13.05
CA ARG A 133 2.22 -0.63 13.95
C ARG A 133 3.26 0.43 13.59
N ILE A 134 3.60 0.58 12.31
CA ILE A 134 4.56 1.58 11.85
C ILE A 134 4.02 2.99 12.10
N ALA A 135 2.75 3.25 11.76
CA ALA A 135 2.11 4.53 11.99
C ALA A 135 2.10 4.90 13.48
N ALA A 136 1.69 3.98 14.35
CA ALA A 136 1.68 4.18 15.81
C ALA A 136 3.08 4.43 16.39
N ALA A 137 4.10 3.71 15.90
CA ALA A 137 5.48 3.84 16.38
C ALA A 137 6.19 5.11 15.87
N THR A 138 5.71 5.72 14.79
CA THR A 138 6.34 6.90 14.18
C THR A 138 5.51 8.18 14.35
N GLY A 139 4.25 8.08 14.78
CA GLY A 139 3.31 9.21 14.83
C GLY A 139 2.89 9.70 13.45
N ALA A 140 3.22 8.99 12.38
CA ALA A 140 2.87 9.39 11.02
C ALA A 140 1.40 9.07 10.72
N PRO A 141 0.69 9.96 10.00
CA PRO A 141 -0.69 9.69 9.60
C PRO A 141 -0.76 8.55 8.58
N VAL A 142 -1.86 7.80 8.64
CA VAL A 142 -2.22 6.82 7.61
C VAL A 142 -3.07 7.51 6.55
N VAL A 143 -2.72 7.31 5.28
CA VAL A 143 -3.50 7.81 4.14
C VAL A 143 -4.07 6.61 3.39
N PRO A 144 -5.39 6.40 3.41
CA PRO A 144 -6.02 5.34 2.65
C PRO A 144 -6.03 5.70 1.16
N ILE A 145 -5.71 4.74 0.30
CA ILE A 145 -5.69 4.92 -1.16
C ILE A 145 -6.47 3.78 -1.81
N PHE A 146 -7.47 4.11 -2.59
CA PHE A 146 -8.15 3.12 -3.44
C PHE A 146 -7.55 3.12 -4.84
N VAL A 147 -7.34 1.92 -5.37
CA VAL A 147 -6.95 1.69 -6.76
C VAL A 147 -7.98 0.75 -7.38
N THR A 148 -8.52 1.07 -8.55
CA THR A 148 -9.47 0.23 -9.28
C THR A 148 -9.07 -1.25 -9.21
N ARG A 149 -9.98 -2.12 -8.75
CA ARG A 149 -9.70 -3.56 -8.60
C ARG A 149 -9.71 -4.28 -9.94
N ASN A 150 -10.80 -4.13 -10.70
CA ASN A 150 -10.93 -4.77 -11.99
C ASN A 150 -10.19 -3.97 -13.06
N LYS A 151 -9.08 -4.50 -13.52
CA LYS A 151 -8.21 -3.88 -14.51
C LYS A 151 -8.33 -4.60 -15.86
N THR A 152 -9.54 -4.60 -16.42
CA THR A 152 -9.73 -5.04 -17.79
C THR A 152 -9.01 -4.08 -18.75
N PRO A 153 -8.39 -4.59 -19.83
CA PRO A 153 -7.69 -3.73 -20.79
C PRO A 153 -8.55 -2.56 -21.27
N PHE A 154 -7.94 -1.40 -21.40
CA PHE A 154 -8.55 -0.14 -21.86
C PHE A 154 -9.57 0.50 -20.90
N CYS A 155 -9.91 -0.13 -19.78
CA CYS A 155 -10.72 0.51 -18.77
C CYS A 155 -9.94 1.60 -18.02
N PRO A 156 -10.60 2.69 -17.59
CA PRO A 156 -9.99 3.69 -16.74
C PRO A 156 -9.49 3.08 -15.41
N ILE A 157 -8.37 3.58 -14.95
CA ILE A 157 -7.88 3.30 -13.59
C ILE A 157 -8.15 4.53 -12.74
N ASP A 158 -8.92 4.34 -11.67
CA ASP A 158 -9.16 5.36 -10.68
C ASP A 158 -8.19 5.15 -9.50
N VAL A 159 -7.54 6.22 -9.09
CA VAL A 159 -6.75 6.26 -7.85
C VAL A 159 -7.35 7.37 -6.99
N ILE A 160 -7.88 6.98 -5.84
CA ILE A 160 -8.55 7.89 -4.91
C ILE A 160 -7.70 7.99 -3.66
N VAL A 161 -7.22 9.20 -3.34
CA VAL A 161 -6.46 9.47 -2.12
C VAL A 161 -7.43 9.98 -1.06
N GLY A 162 -7.60 9.22 0.00
CA GLY A 162 -8.47 9.56 1.11
C GLY A 162 -7.82 10.57 2.07
N ARG A 163 -8.60 11.04 3.03
CA ARG A 163 -8.10 11.96 4.06
C ARG A 163 -7.12 11.25 4.98
N PRO A 164 -5.99 11.89 5.35
CA PRO A 164 -5.08 11.35 6.34
C PRO A 164 -5.79 11.22 7.69
N ARG A 165 -5.46 10.15 8.41
CA ARG A 165 -5.96 9.91 9.77
C ARG A 165 -4.83 9.43 10.66
N GLU A 166 -4.87 9.81 11.91
CA GLU A 166 -4.03 9.21 12.94
C GLU A 166 -4.59 7.85 13.36
N VAL A 167 -3.73 6.92 13.74
CA VAL A 167 -4.18 5.67 14.34
C VAL A 167 -4.51 5.91 15.81
N ALA A 168 -5.62 5.32 16.28
CA ALA A 168 -6.12 5.52 17.65
C ALA A 168 -5.41 4.62 18.69
N CYS A 169 -4.43 3.81 18.27
CA CYS A 169 -3.69 2.92 19.16
C CYS A 169 -2.21 3.29 19.23
N THR A 170 -1.57 2.95 20.35
CA THR A 170 -0.14 3.09 20.56
C THR A 170 0.63 1.89 20.01
N ALA A 171 1.96 2.00 19.89
CA ALA A 171 2.81 0.95 19.33
C ALA A 171 2.82 -0.34 20.17
N ASP A 172 2.51 -0.25 21.45
CA ASP A 172 2.40 -1.33 22.43
C ASP A 172 0.96 -1.82 22.67
N ALA A 173 0.00 -1.30 21.89
CA ALA A 173 -1.40 -1.70 21.99
C ALA A 173 -1.58 -3.21 21.75
N PRO A 174 -2.58 -3.84 22.39
CA PRO A 174 -2.93 -5.23 22.13
C PRO A 174 -3.19 -5.51 20.66
N HIS A 175 -2.86 -6.73 20.22
CA HIS A 175 -3.00 -7.12 18.80
C HIS A 175 -4.41 -6.89 18.26
N GLU A 176 -5.43 -7.14 19.10
CA GLU A 176 -6.84 -6.98 18.75
C GLU A 176 -7.16 -5.53 18.37
N ARG A 177 -6.64 -4.55 19.13
CA ARG A 177 -6.83 -3.12 18.84
C ARG A 177 -6.13 -2.71 17.53
N MET A 178 -4.92 -3.21 17.30
CA MET A 178 -4.22 -2.98 16.02
C MET A 178 -4.95 -3.62 14.85
N GLN A 179 -5.60 -4.77 15.07
CA GLN A 179 -6.37 -5.47 14.05
C GLN A 179 -7.64 -4.69 13.70
N GLU A 180 -8.37 -4.18 14.70
CA GLU A 180 -9.56 -3.33 14.51
C GLU A 180 -9.22 -2.08 13.66
N GLU A 181 -8.12 -1.41 13.99
CA GLU A 181 -7.62 -0.24 13.23
C GLU A 181 -7.25 -0.61 11.80
N ALA A 182 -6.56 -1.72 11.61
CA ALA A 182 -6.16 -2.19 10.28
C ALA A 182 -7.38 -2.53 9.42
N ASP A 183 -8.38 -3.20 10.00
CA ASP A 183 -9.63 -3.56 9.33
C ASP A 183 -10.43 -2.30 8.96
N GLU A 184 -10.47 -1.28 9.83
CA GLU A 184 -11.16 -0.03 9.53
C GLU A 184 -10.46 0.78 8.42
N ILE A 185 -9.12 0.77 8.39
CA ILE A 185 -8.36 1.37 7.28
C ILE A 185 -8.72 0.67 5.98
N LEU A 186 -8.74 -0.65 5.95
CA LEU A 186 -9.04 -1.42 4.74
C LEU A 186 -10.50 -1.23 4.30
N ARG A 187 -11.48 -1.22 5.25
CA ARG A 187 -12.87 -0.87 4.94
C ARG A 187 -13.00 0.51 4.32
N THR A 188 -12.30 1.50 4.87
CA THR A 188 -12.28 2.87 4.33
C THR A 188 -11.78 2.88 2.89
N ILE A 189 -10.70 2.16 2.59
CA ILE A 189 -10.15 2.06 1.24
C ILE A 189 -11.20 1.53 0.25
N TYR A 190 -11.87 0.43 0.59
CA TYR A 190 -12.85 -0.18 -0.32
C TYR A 190 -14.12 0.67 -0.45
N ARG A 191 -14.60 1.30 0.64
CA ARG A 191 -15.75 2.22 0.59
C ARG A 191 -15.50 3.43 -0.31
N MET A 192 -14.27 3.97 -0.33
CA MET A 192 -13.91 5.07 -1.24
C MET A 192 -14.09 4.68 -2.71
N GLY A 193 -13.86 3.42 -3.04
CA GLY A 193 -14.08 2.88 -4.39
C GLY A 193 -15.52 2.44 -4.67
N GLY A 194 -16.42 2.54 -3.71
CA GLY A 194 -17.78 2.00 -3.83
C GLY A 194 -17.82 0.47 -3.93
N ASP A 195 -16.82 -0.21 -3.36
CA ASP A 195 -16.66 -1.66 -3.45
C ASP A 195 -17.29 -2.35 -2.23
N SER A 196 -18.26 -3.24 -2.47
CA SER A 196 -18.97 -4.01 -1.42
C SER A 196 -18.07 -4.95 -0.62
N TYR A 197 -16.86 -5.22 -1.09
CA TYR A 197 -15.87 -5.99 -0.30
C TYR A 197 -15.60 -5.36 1.08
N ALA A 198 -15.85 -4.06 1.23
CA ALA A 198 -15.76 -3.36 2.51
C ALA A 198 -16.60 -4.02 3.62
N ASP A 199 -17.74 -4.60 3.27
CA ASP A 199 -18.70 -5.14 4.24
C ASP A 199 -18.24 -6.49 4.82
N HIS A 200 -17.32 -7.19 4.15
CA HIS A 200 -16.78 -8.50 4.55
C HIS A 200 -15.46 -8.42 5.32
N ILE A 201 -14.90 -7.22 5.50
CA ILE A 201 -13.64 -7.04 6.20
C ILE A 201 -13.88 -7.14 7.71
N GLY A 202 -13.13 -8.03 8.38
CA GLY A 202 -13.23 -8.24 9.83
C GLY A 202 -14.21 -9.35 10.25
N GLU A 203 -15.08 -9.85 9.38
CA GLU A 203 -16.02 -10.93 9.72
C GLU A 203 -15.33 -12.21 10.20
N ASN A 204 -14.12 -12.51 9.71
CA ASN A 204 -13.35 -13.68 10.10
C ASN A 204 -12.54 -13.52 11.40
N SER A 205 -12.50 -12.32 11.98
CA SER A 205 -11.77 -12.08 13.24
C SER A 205 -12.47 -12.73 14.45
N GLY A 206 -13.77 -13.01 14.33
CA GLY A 206 -14.59 -13.60 15.39
C GLY A 206 -14.66 -15.13 15.41
N VAL A 207 -14.24 -15.82 14.36
CA VAL A 207 -14.42 -17.29 14.24
C VAL A 207 -13.31 -18.07 14.95
N LEU A 208 -12.15 -17.48 15.21
CA LEU A 208 -11.04 -18.15 15.89
C LEU A 208 -11.06 -18.06 17.42
N LEU A 209 -12.06 -17.38 18.02
CA LEU A 209 -12.23 -17.33 19.47
C LEU A 209 -13.18 -18.40 20.03
N ARG A 210 -13.65 -19.36 19.21
CA ARG A 210 -14.58 -20.43 19.61
C ARG A 210 -14.11 -21.85 19.26
N SER A 211 -12.80 -22.08 19.21
CA SER A 211 -12.29 -23.47 19.13
C SER A 211 -11.10 -23.68 20.04
#